data_8f5dba38e0d78314a84715fab85453d3
#
_entry.id   8f5dba38e0d78314a84715fab85453d3
#
_cell.length_a   1.000
_cell.length_b   1.000
_cell.length_c   1.000
_cell.angle_alpha   90.00
_cell.angle_beta   90.00
_cell.angle_gamma   90.00
#
_symmetry.space_group_name_H-M   'P 1'
#
loop_
_entity.id
_entity.type
_entity.pdbx_description
1 polymer ?
#
loop_
_entity_poly.entity_id
_entity_poly.type
_entity_poly.pdbx_seq_one_letter_code
_entity_poly.pdbx_strand_id
1 'polypeptide(L)'
;FQSREAMEYFLAHVCTSEWNEEQDGGRPIREAESLLLDQFPHYKSEILAFYGRWTEMLGGPIHGTVDILQGLKEKKQHGLYALTNWSAETWPKTEERFAFLSWFDGILVSGKENMKKPDVRIYRAICDRYGLEPASTLFIDDNHRNIEAAQRLGLQTIHFASPAQMETELNIILAQ
;
A
#
# COMPACT_ATOMS: atom_id res chain seq x y z
N PHE A 1 -17.17 17.88 -8.37
CA PHE A 1 -18.22 17.23 -9.18
C PHE A 1 -19.60 17.81 -8.86
N GLN A 2 -20.49 17.81 -9.86
CA GLN A 2 -21.86 18.32 -9.68
C GLN A 2 -22.78 17.30 -8.99
N SER A 3 -22.42 16.00 -9.08
CA SER A 3 -23.17 14.93 -8.41
C SER A 3 -22.21 13.77 -8.03
N ARG A 4 -22.74 12.86 -7.21
CA ARG A 4 -22.04 11.63 -6.82
C ARG A 4 -21.85 10.70 -8.02
N GLU A 5 -22.88 10.59 -8.87
CA GLU A 5 -22.83 9.75 -10.08
C GLU A 5 -21.74 10.23 -11.05
N ALA A 6 -21.58 11.56 -11.21
CA ALA A 6 -20.50 12.12 -12.03
C ALA A 6 -19.10 11.82 -11.47
N MET A 7 -18.95 11.82 -10.15
CA MET A 7 -17.71 11.43 -9.48
C MET A 7 -17.43 9.93 -9.66
N GLU A 8 -18.43 9.08 -9.44
CA GLU A 8 -18.29 7.63 -9.60
C GLU A 8 -17.96 7.26 -11.04
N TYR A 9 -18.59 7.92 -12.02
CA TYR A 9 -18.25 7.76 -13.44
C TYR A 9 -16.79 8.13 -13.72
N PHE A 10 -16.32 9.27 -13.22
CA PHE A 10 -14.95 9.72 -13.39
C PHE A 10 -13.93 8.72 -12.80
N LEU A 11 -14.18 8.21 -11.60
CA LEU A 11 -13.30 7.22 -10.95
C LEU A 11 -13.35 5.85 -11.63
N ALA A 12 -14.47 5.49 -12.26
CA ALA A 12 -14.62 4.22 -12.95
C ALA A 12 -14.07 4.24 -14.39
N HIS A 13 -13.96 5.42 -15.05
CA HIS A 13 -13.69 5.49 -16.49
C HIS A 13 -12.53 6.42 -16.86
N VAL A 14 -12.10 7.31 -15.97
CA VAL A 14 -11.02 8.28 -16.23
C VAL A 14 -9.84 8.00 -15.31
N CYS A 15 -9.92 8.36 -14.03
CA CYS A 15 -8.87 8.05 -13.04
C CYS A 15 -9.16 6.71 -12.37
N THR A 16 -9.06 5.62 -13.14
CA THR A 16 -9.40 4.27 -12.67
C THR A 16 -8.37 3.73 -11.67
N SER A 17 -8.74 2.69 -10.93
CA SER A 17 -7.83 2.00 -10.03
C SER A 17 -6.61 1.46 -10.79
N GLU A 18 -6.82 0.86 -11.97
CA GLU A 18 -5.74 0.33 -12.81
C GLU A 18 -4.79 1.44 -13.26
N TRP A 19 -5.32 2.60 -13.65
CA TRP A 19 -4.49 3.76 -13.98
C TRP A 19 -3.69 4.24 -12.78
N ASN A 20 -4.29 4.29 -11.58
CA ASN A 20 -3.61 4.69 -10.35
C ASN A 20 -2.51 3.68 -9.94
N GLU A 21 -2.77 2.39 -10.09
CA GLU A 21 -1.78 1.35 -9.78
C GLU A 21 -0.48 1.45 -10.58
N GLU A 22 -0.49 2.07 -11.76
CA GLU A 22 0.74 2.25 -12.55
C GLU A 22 1.70 3.25 -11.89
N GLN A 23 1.20 4.25 -11.16
CA GLN A 23 2.04 5.17 -10.39
C GLN A 23 2.62 4.47 -9.16
N ASP A 24 1.90 3.51 -8.57
CA ASP A 24 2.43 2.64 -7.52
C ASP A 24 3.54 1.72 -8.05
N GLY A 25 3.53 1.44 -9.35
CA GLY A 25 4.59 0.73 -10.08
C GLY A 25 5.75 1.61 -10.54
N GLY A 26 5.71 2.93 -10.26
CA GLY A 26 6.80 3.86 -10.54
C GLY A 26 6.57 4.80 -11.74
N ARG A 27 5.41 4.72 -12.44
CA ARG A 27 5.11 5.70 -13.50
C ARG A 27 5.00 7.10 -12.90
N PRO A 28 5.69 8.12 -13.46
CA PRO A 28 5.59 9.50 -12.99
C PRO A 28 4.17 10.05 -13.09
N ILE A 29 3.72 10.78 -12.05
CA ILE A 29 2.37 11.39 -12.01
C ILE A 29 2.16 12.31 -13.22
N ARG A 30 3.15 13.13 -13.58
CA ARG A 30 3.05 14.03 -14.73
C ARG A 30 2.81 13.28 -16.05
N GLU A 31 3.43 12.14 -16.25
CA GLU A 31 3.20 11.28 -17.42
C GLU A 31 1.78 10.71 -17.41
N ALA A 32 1.35 10.20 -16.25
CA ALA A 32 0.00 9.66 -16.07
C ALA A 32 -1.09 10.71 -16.36
N GLU A 33 -0.93 11.92 -15.84
CA GLU A 33 -1.83 13.05 -16.09
C GLU A 33 -1.85 13.42 -17.57
N SER A 34 -0.68 13.52 -18.24
CA SER A 34 -0.60 13.85 -19.67
C SER A 34 -1.39 12.84 -20.52
N LEU A 35 -1.25 11.57 -20.27
CA LEU A 35 -1.97 10.51 -20.99
C LEU A 35 -3.50 10.65 -20.86
N LEU A 36 -3.98 11.01 -19.68
CA LEU A 36 -5.42 11.22 -19.46
C LEU A 36 -5.91 12.54 -20.07
N LEU A 37 -5.11 13.60 -20.03
CA LEU A 37 -5.47 14.90 -20.62
C LEU A 37 -5.62 14.81 -22.14
N ASP A 38 -4.82 13.98 -22.80
CA ASP A 38 -4.94 13.72 -24.24
C ASP A 38 -6.24 12.97 -24.59
N GLN A 39 -6.66 12.03 -23.71
CA GLN A 39 -7.87 11.23 -23.92
C GLN A 39 -9.15 11.93 -23.45
N PHE A 40 -9.07 12.69 -22.36
CA PHE A 40 -10.20 13.27 -21.66
C PHE A 40 -9.99 14.77 -21.37
N PRO A 41 -9.76 15.63 -22.38
CA PRO A 41 -9.40 17.04 -22.17
C PRO A 41 -10.47 17.83 -21.42
N HIS A 42 -11.73 17.39 -21.45
CA HIS A 42 -12.84 18.03 -20.75
C HIS A 42 -12.86 17.75 -19.22
N TYR A 43 -12.07 16.78 -18.75
CA TYR A 43 -11.88 16.48 -17.32
C TYR A 43 -10.56 17.05 -16.77
N LYS A 44 -9.97 18.06 -17.43
CA LYS A 44 -8.66 18.59 -17.05
C LYS A 44 -8.55 18.99 -15.58
N SER A 45 -9.55 19.68 -15.05
CA SER A 45 -9.55 20.13 -13.65
C SER A 45 -9.56 18.97 -12.67
N GLU A 46 -10.36 17.94 -12.95
CA GLU A 46 -10.54 16.76 -12.11
C GLU A 46 -9.32 15.85 -12.16
N ILE A 47 -8.73 15.65 -13.35
CA ILE A 47 -7.49 14.86 -13.53
C ILE A 47 -6.35 15.49 -12.73
N LEU A 48 -6.13 16.81 -12.86
CA LEU A 48 -5.07 17.50 -12.12
C LEU A 48 -5.36 17.58 -10.61
N ALA A 49 -6.63 17.60 -10.21
CA ALA A 49 -7.01 17.59 -8.81
C ALA A 49 -6.76 16.23 -8.15
N PHE A 50 -6.76 15.11 -8.88
CA PHE A 50 -6.59 13.76 -8.33
C PHE A 50 -5.31 13.65 -7.49
N TYR A 51 -4.16 13.99 -8.04
CA TYR A 51 -2.92 14.05 -7.30
C TYR A 51 -2.63 15.41 -6.66
N GLY A 52 -3.10 16.50 -7.23
CA GLY A 52 -2.96 17.84 -6.67
C GLY A 52 -3.62 18.00 -5.30
N ARG A 53 -4.69 17.24 -5.04
CA ARG A 53 -5.43 17.20 -3.77
C ARG A 53 -5.37 15.82 -3.10
N TRP A 54 -4.37 15.02 -3.40
CA TRP A 54 -4.21 13.65 -2.92
C TRP A 54 -4.41 13.48 -1.43
N THR A 55 -3.84 14.39 -0.63
CA THR A 55 -3.94 14.32 0.83
C THR A 55 -5.36 14.42 1.37
N GLU A 56 -6.29 15.01 0.61
CA GLU A 56 -7.70 15.11 0.99
C GLU A 56 -8.45 13.78 0.80
N MET A 57 -7.95 12.91 -0.09
CA MET A 57 -8.52 11.58 -0.35
C MET A 57 -8.07 10.52 0.66
N LEU A 58 -7.02 10.81 1.45
CA LEU A 58 -6.54 9.88 2.47
C LEU A 58 -7.50 9.86 3.67
N GLY A 59 -8.23 8.76 3.83
CA GLY A 59 -9.22 8.59 4.89
C GLY A 59 -8.66 8.54 6.31
N GLY A 60 -7.46 7.99 6.47
CA GLY A 60 -6.82 7.80 7.77
C GLY A 60 -6.47 6.34 8.05
N PRO A 61 -5.85 6.05 9.20
CA PRO A 61 -5.44 4.71 9.58
C PRO A 61 -6.64 3.87 10.07
N ILE A 62 -6.50 2.56 9.98
CA ILE A 62 -7.36 1.61 10.69
C ILE A 62 -6.83 1.52 12.12
N HIS A 63 -7.44 2.25 13.06
CA HIS A 63 -6.92 2.43 14.42
C HIS A 63 -6.60 1.11 15.12
N GLY A 64 -7.50 0.10 15.08
CA GLY A 64 -7.21 -1.19 15.70
C GLY A 64 -5.96 -1.90 15.13
N THR A 65 -5.64 -1.69 13.85
CA THR A 65 -4.39 -2.21 13.26
C THR A 65 -3.17 -1.44 13.77
N VAL A 66 -3.30 -0.13 13.96
CA VAL A 66 -2.23 0.70 14.54
C VAL A 66 -1.98 0.33 15.99
N ASP A 67 -3.03 0.03 16.77
CA ASP A 67 -2.90 -0.41 18.16
C ASP A 67 -2.14 -1.74 18.27
N ILE A 68 -2.42 -2.68 17.36
CA ILE A 68 -1.68 -3.96 17.28
C ILE A 68 -0.21 -3.70 16.92
N LEU A 69 0.07 -2.85 15.94
CA LEU A 69 1.43 -2.47 15.56
C LEU A 69 2.19 -1.85 16.73
N GLN A 70 1.54 -0.96 17.49
CA GLN A 70 2.12 -0.36 18.68
C GLN A 70 2.49 -1.44 19.72
N GLY A 71 1.58 -2.35 20.00
CA GLY A 71 1.83 -3.44 20.94
C GLY A 71 3.01 -4.33 20.53
N LEU A 72 3.17 -4.61 19.23
CA LEU A 72 4.31 -5.37 18.71
C LEU A 72 5.62 -4.57 18.85
N LYS A 73 5.59 -3.26 18.53
CA LYS A 73 6.76 -2.38 18.66
C LYS A 73 7.24 -2.26 20.12
N GLU A 74 6.32 -2.16 21.07
CA GLU A 74 6.64 -2.07 22.49
C GLU A 74 7.28 -3.36 23.03
N LYS A 75 6.81 -4.54 22.56
CA LYS A 75 7.37 -5.84 22.95
C LYS A 75 8.79 -6.08 22.43
N LYS A 76 9.17 -5.49 21.30
CA LYS A 76 10.50 -5.61 20.66
C LYS A 76 10.98 -7.06 20.44
N GLN A 77 10.05 -7.95 20.18
CA GLN A 77 10.32 -9.40 19.97
C GLN A 77 10.49 -9.75 18.50
N HIS A 78 10.01 -8.87 17.60
CA HIS A 78 9.97 -9.10 16.16
C HIS A 78 10.44 -7.85 15.42
N GLY A 79 11.09 -8.04 14.27
CA GLY A 79 11.31 -6.95 13.31
C GLY A 79 10.00 -6.59 12.60
N LEU A 80 9.74 -5.31 12.45
CA LEU A 80 8.51 -4.78 11.85
C LEU A 80 8.84 -4.06 10.55
N TYR A 81 8.33 -4.57 9.44
CA TYR A 81 8.63 -4.04 8.11
C TYR A 81 7.34 -3.74 7.36
N ALA A 82 7.35 -2.70 6.52
CA ALA A 82 6.22 -2.38 5.65
C ALA A 82 6.59 -2.57 4.18
N LEU A 83 5.71 -3.25 3.45
CA LEU A 83 5.75 -3.39 2.00
C LEU A 83 4.48 -2.79 1.41
N THR A 84 4.57 -1.60 0.84
CA THR A 84 3.40 -0.85 0.37
C THR A 84 3.42 -0.61 -1.13
N ASN A 85 2.26 -0.82 -1.79
CA ASN A 85 2.01 -0.28 -3.12
C ASN A 85 1.63 1.18 -2.96
N TRP A 86 2.52 2.07 -3.39
CA TRP A 86 2.36 3.51 -3.23
C TRP A 86 3.27 4.28 -4.19
N SER A 87 2.76 5.36 -4.78
CA SER A 87 3.56 6.23 -5.63
C SER A 87 4.73 6.86 -4.86
N ALA A 88 5.91 6.85 -5.46
CA ALA A 88 7.10 7.49 -4.88
C ALA A 88 6.91 8.99 -4.65
N GLU A 89 6.10 9.66 -5.48
CA GLU A 89 5.89 11.11 -5.42
C GLU A 89 4.91 11.55 -4.32
N THR A 90 3.92 10.68 -3.97
CA THR A 90 2.96 10.99 -2.90
C THR A 90 3.40 10.45 -1.53
N TRP A 91 4.35 9.51 -1.50
CA TRP A 91 4.83 8.89 -0.27
C TRP A 91 5.32 9.88 0.80
N PRO A 92 6.15 10.91 0.49
CA PRO A 92 6.66 11.81 1.52
C PRO A 92 5.56 12.50 2.34
N LYS A 93 4.47 12.94 1.68
CA LYS A 93 3.33 13.56 2.37
C LYS A 93 2.56 12.57 3.25
N THR A 94 2.54 11.30 2.88
CA THR A 94 1.93 10.22 3.67
C THR A 94 2.75 9.94 4.92
N GLU A 95 4.06 9.87 4.77
CA GLU A 95 5.01 9.64 5.85
C GLU A 95 4.98 10.77 6.89
N GLU A 96 4.90 12.02 6.45
CA GLU A 96 4.70 13.18 7.33
C GLU A 96 3.37 13.15 8.09
N ARG A 97 2.31 12.64 7.45
CA ARG A 97 0.95 12.64 8.02
C ARG A 97 0.74 11.56 9.08
N PHE A 98 1.38 10.40 8.95
CA PHE A 98 1.12 9.23 9.78
C PHE A 98 2.34 8.84 10.61
N ALA A 99 2.44 9.36 11.84
CA ALA A 99 3.57 9.16 12.72
C ALA A 99 3.90 7.68 13.02
N PHE A 100 2.89 6.79 13.00
CA PHE A 100 3.10 5.35 13.22
C PHE A 100 3.97 4.69 12.14
N LEU A 101 4.14 5.29 10.97
CA LEU A 101 5.05 4.78 9.94
C LEU A 101 6.51 4.77 10.41
N SER A 102 6.89 5.64 11.34
CA SER A 102 8.22 5.63 11.96
C SER A 102 8.46 4.46 12.93
N TRP A 103 7.44 3.66 13.21
CA TRP A 103 7.58 2.49 14.09
C TRP A 103 8.12 1.26 13.37
N PHE A 104 8.06 1.24 12.04
CA PHE A 104 8.67 0.18 11.25
C PHE A 104 10.21 0.29 11.26
N ASP A 105 10.86 -0.86 11.31
CA ASP A 105 12.32 -0.96 11.22
C ASP A 105 12.81 -0.78 9.78
N GLY A 106 11.90 -0.91 8.80
CA GLY A 106 12.14 -0.62 7.40
C GLY A 106 10.85 -0.56 6.60
N ILE A 107 10.84 0.27 5.56
CA ILE A 107 9.71 0.43 4.65
C ILE A 107 10.20 0.32 3.21
N LEU A 108 9.54 -0.52 2.41
CA LEU A 108 9.75 -0.61 0.98
C LEU A 108 8.51 -0.10 0.25
N VAL A 109 8.71 0.98 -0.52
CA VAL A 109 7.67 1.67 -1.29
C VAL A 109 7.79 1.28 -2.75
N SER A 110 6.78 0.66 -3.31
CA SER A 110 6.77 0.08 -4.66
C SER A 110 7.16 1.07 -5.77
N GLY A 111 6.67 2.31 -5.69
CA GLY A 111 6.98 3.35 -6.65
C GLY A 111 8.46 3.76 -6.68
N LYS A 112 9.21 3.56 -5.58
CA LYS A 112 10.65 3.78 -5.53
C LYS A 112 11.44 2.62 -6.14
N GLU A 113 10.83 1.44 -6.22
CA GLU A 113 11.44 0.20 -6.72
C GLU A 113 11.07 -0.10 -8.18
N ASN A 114 10.16 0.65 -8.78
CA ASN A 114 9.59 0.38 -10.12
C ASN A 114 9.01 -1.05 -10.26
N MET A 115 8.43 -1.56 -9.19
CA MET A 115 7.72 -2.84 -9.14
C MET A 115 6.71 -2.80 -7.99
N LYS A 116 5.60 -3.50 -8.15
CA LYS A 116 4.51 -3.50 -7.17
C LYS A 116 4.02 -4.91 -6.85
N LYS A 117 3.41 -5.11 -5.68
CA LYS A 117 2.65 -6.33 -5.39
C LYS A 117 1.55 -6.51 -6.46
N PRO A 118 1.29 -7.72 -6.96
CA PRO A 118 1.77 -9.03 -6.51
C PRO A 118 3.03 -9.55 -7.26
N ASP A 119 3.85 -8.72 -7.89
CA ASP A 119 5.09 -9.19 -8.53
C ASP A 119 6.02 -9.81 -7.46
N VAL A 120 6.42 -11.07 -7.68
CA VAL A 120 7.27 -11.80 -6.72
C VAL A 120 8.61 -11.11 -6.45
N ARG A 121 9.10 -10.29 -7.39
CA ARG A 121 10.37 -9.57 -7.26
C ARG A 121 10.36 -8.58 -6.10
N ILE A 122 9.22 -7.93 -5.81
CA ILE A 122 9.15 -6.95 -4.72
C ILE A 122 9.22 -7.61 -3.33
N TYR A 123 8.70 -8.84 -3.20
CA TYR A 123 8.83 -9.61 -1.96
C TYR A 123 10.26 -10.10 -1.74
N ARG A 124 10.96 -10.50 -2.81
CA ARG A 124 12.39 -10.80 -2.73
C ARG A 124 13.19 -9.55 -2.35
N ALA A 125 12.89 -8.41 -2.96
CA ALA A 125 13.57 -7.16 -2.68
C ALA A 125 13.49 -6.73 -1.21
N ILE A 126 12.34 -6.88 -0.54
CA ILE A 126 12.24 -6.57 0.89
C ILE A 126 12.97 -7.61 1.74
N CYS A 127 12.88 -8.91 1.39
CA CYS A 127 13.61 -9.96 2.09
C CYS A 127 15.12 -9.74 1.99
N ASP A 128 15.64 -9.52 0.80
CA ASP A 128 17.08 -9.29 0.55
C ASP A 128 17.58 -8.02 1.25
N ARG A 129 16.80 -6.93 1.21
CA ARG A 129 17.18 -5.63 1.80
C ARG A 129 17.33 -5.67 3.31
N TYR A 130 16.45 -6.41 3.97
CA TYR A 130 16.41 -6.45 5.44
C TYR A 130 16.85 -7.80 6.03
N GLY A 131 17.36 -8.71 5.19
CA GLY A 131 17.84 -10.02 5.63
C GLY A 131 16.73 -10.91 6.21
N LEU A 132 15.55 -10.88 5.59
CA LEU A 132 14.39 -11.65 6.06
C LEU A 132 14.35 -13.03 5.44
N GLU A 133 14.27 -14.07 6.28
CA GLU A 133 14.07 -15.44 5.82
C GLU A 133 12.56 -15.68 5.58
N PRO A 134 12.13 -16.02 4.34
CA PRO A 134 10.72 -16.18 4.03
C PRO A 134 9.97 -17.12 4.98
N ALA A 135 10.53 -18.27 5.33
CA ALA A 135 9.89 -19.26 6.19
C ALA A 135 9.62 -18.76 7.62
N SER A 136 10.36 -17.76 8.09
CA SER A 136 10.20 -17.13 9.41
C SER A 136 9.61 -15.73 9.35
N THR A 137 9.11 -15.34 8.18
CA THR A 137 8.50 -14.01 7.96
C THR A 137 7.00 -14.15 7.74
N LEU A 138 6.22 -13.39 8.51
CA LEU A 138 4.77 -13.30 8.36
C LEU A 138 4.41 -12.06 7.54
N PHE A 139 3.68 -12.26 6.45
CA PHE A 139 3.14 -11.22 5.58
C PHE A 139 1.64 -11.06 5.78
N ILE A 140 1.18 -9.84 6.02
CA ILE A 140 -0.22 -9.49 6.28
C ILE A 140 -0.68 -8.50 5.22
N ASP A 141 -1.74 -8.82 4.48
CA ASP A 141 -2.25 -7.97 3.39
C ASP A 141 -3.74 -8.25 3.18
N ASP A 142 -4.51 -7.27 2.74
CA ASP A 142 -5.95 -7.39 2.47
C ASP A 142 -6.26 -7.88 1.05
N ASN A 143 -5.27 -7.87 0.15
CA ASN A 143 -5.44 -8.32 -1.21
C ASN A 143 -5.02 -9.78 -1.38
N HIS A 144 -5.98 -10.65 -1.69
CA HIS A 144 -5.74 -12.09 -1.87
C HIS A 144 -4.64 -12.42 -2.89
N ARG A 145 -4.52 -11.64 -3.98
CA ARG A 145 -3.45 -11.83 -4.99
C ARG A 145 -2.05 -11.59 -4.39
N ASN A 146 -1.95 -10.64 -3.45
CA ASN A 146 -0.71 -10.36 -2.75
C ASN A 146 -0.35 -11.49 -1.79
N ILE A 147 -1.35 -12.04 -1.09
CA ILE A 147 -1.20 -13.21 -0.20
C ILE A 147 -0.69 -14.43 -0.99
N GLU A 148 -1.32 -14.75 -2.12
CA GLU A 148 -0.88 -15.88 -2.97
C GLU A 148 0.55 -15.70 -3.47
N ALA A 149 0.94 -14.47 -3.83
CA ALA A 149 2.31 -14.21 -4.29
C ALA A 149 3.34 -14.38 -3.18
N ALA A 150 3.02 -13.94 -1.96
CA ALA A 150 3.84 -14.12 -0.77
C ALA A 150 4.01 -15.61 -0.42
N GLN A 151 2.93 -16.39 -0.46
CA GLN A 151 2.94 -17.84 -0.22
C GLN A 151 3.84 -18.59 -1.21
N ARG A 152 3.79 -18.19 -2.50
CA ARG A 152 4.68 -18.80 -3.52
C ARG A 152 6.17 -18.58 -3.24
N LEU A 153 6.52 -17.54 -2.50
CA LEU A 153 7.89 -17.30 -2.04
C LEU A 153 8.21 -18.02 -0.72
N GLY A 154 7.23 -18.64 -0.07
CA GLY A 154 7.41 -19.37 1.18
C GLY A 154 7.19 -18.52 2.44
N LEU A 155 6.63 -17.31 2.34
CA LEU A 155 6.23 -16.53 3.51
C LEU A 155 5.02 -17.18 4.19
N GLN A 156 4.96 -17.06 5.52
CA GLN A 156 3.72 -17.25 6.26
C GLN A 156 2.78 -16.06 5.96
N THR A 157 1.47 -16.28 5.99
CA THR A 157 0.54 -15.21 5.58
C THR A 157 -0.69 -15.13 6.47
N ILE A 158 -1.20 -13.90 6.66
CA ILE A 158 -2.55 -13.62 7.14
C ILE A 158 -3.25 -12.79 6.07
N HIS A 159 -4.39 -13.27 5.57
CA HIS A 159 -5.28 -12.46 4.74
C HIS A 159 -6.11 -11.56 5.65
N PHE A 160 -5.78 -10.28 5.66
CA PHE A 160 -6.42 -9.30 6.53
C PHE A 160 -7.88 -9.06 6.14
N ALA A 161 -8.79 -9.20 7.09
CA ALA A 161 -10.20 -8.86 6.95
C ALA A 161 -10.65 -7.82 7.99
N SER A 162 -10.08 -7.85 9.18
CA SER A 162 -10.35 -6.89 10.24
C SER A 162 -9.24 -6.92 11.31
N PRO A 163 -9.09 -5.85 12.12
CA PRO A 163 -8.13 -5.86 13.24
C PRO A 163 -8.34 -7.02 14.21
N ALA A 164 -9.58 -7.33 14.56
CA ALA A 164 -9.90 -8.41 15.51
C ALA A 164 -9.54 -9.82 14.97
N GLN A 165 -9.81 -10.07 13.67
CA GLN A 165 -9.39 -11.31 13.02
C GLN A 165 -7.86 -11.39 12.97
N MET A 166 -7.19 -10.32 12.53
CA MET A 166 -5.73 -10.27 12.45
C MET A 166 -5.08 -10.53 13.82
N GLU A 167 -5.58 -9.90 14.89
CA GLU A 167 -5.07 -10.10 16.25
C GLU A 167 -5.20 -11.55 16.71
N THR A 168 -6.34 -12.19 16.42
CA THR A 168 -6.59 -13.58 16.77
C THR A 168 -5.60 -14.52 16.08
N GLU A 169 -5.43 -14.39 14.76
CA GLU A 169 -4.51 -15.24 13.98
C GLU A 169 -3.04 -14.96 14.34
N LEU A 170 -2.69 -13.69 14.57
CA LEU A 170 -1.36 -13.30 14.99
C LEU A 170 -0.97 -13.93 16.32
N ASN A 171 -1.87 -13.91 17.32
CA ASN A 171 -1.63 -14.53 18.62
C ASN A 171 -1.42 -16.04 18.52
N ILE A 172 -2.13 -16.74 17.61
CA ILE A 172 -1.94 -18.17 17.38
C ILE A 172 -0.54 -18.45 16.78
N ILE A 173 -0.12 -17.66 15.80
CA ILE A 173 1.17 -17.83 15.12
C ILE A 173 2.33 -17.51 16.07
N LEU A 174 2.23 -16.43 16.83
CA LEU A 174 3.30 -15.97 17.75
C LEU A 174 3.40 -16.81 19.04
N ALA A 175 2.44 -17.67 19.32
CA ALA A 175 2.48 -18.60 20.47
C ALA A 175 3.21 -19.93 20.16
N GLN A 176 3.59 -20.17 18.91
CA GLN A 176 4.31 -21.37 18.45
C GLN A 176 5.83 -21.21 18.59
#